data_80cead0d8c5b1414a919c6f1763ec976
#
_entry.id   80cead0d8c5b1414a919c6f1763ec976
#
_cell.length_a   1.000
_cell.length_b   1.000
_cell.length_c   1.000
_cell.angle_alpha   90.00
_cell.angle_beta   90.00
_cell.angle_gamma   90.00
#
_symmetry.space_group_name_H-M   'P 1'
#
loop_
_entity.id
_entity.type
_entity.pdbx_description
1 polymer ?
#
loop_
_entity_poly.entity_id
_entity_poly.type
_entity_poly.pdbx_seq_one_letter_code
_entity_poly.pdbx_strand_id
1 'polypeptide(L)'
;MSQAELDKLIRSNYEAGFTTQVDTETLPPGLSEDVIRFLSAKKGEPEWMLEWRLDSYRKWQEMPSPSWAHLKHPPIDFNEVSYYSKPKSLDDAPKSLDEVDPELLATYEKLGIPLHEQEMLAGVAVDVVFDSSSVFTTFKEKLAEAGVIFCSISEAIKEHPELVKKYLGSVVPQGDNFYAALNSAVFSDGSFVYIPKGVRCPMELSTYFRINEANTGQFERTLIIADEGSYVSYLEGCTAPQRDENQLHAAVVELVALPGAEIKYSTVQNWYPGDENGKGGIYNFVTKRGVAHDNSKISWTQVETGSAITWKYPSVILRGDNSIGDRGI
;
A
#
# COMPACT_ATOMS: atom_id res chain seq x y z
N MET A 1 -13.58 25.78 -12.27
CA MET A 1 -12.83 25.11 -13.33
C MET A 1 -13.80 24.78 -14.46
N SER A 2 -13.50 25.21 -15.69
CA SER A 2 -14.34 24.90 -16.85
C SER A 2 -14.13 23.44 -17.27
N GLN A 3 -15.10 22.85 -18.04
CA GLN A 3 -14.93 21.50 -18.58
C GLN A 3 -13.67 21.41 -19.47
N ALA A 4 -13.34 22.47 -20.22
CA ALA A 4 -12.13 22.51 -21.03
C ALA A 4 -10.83 22.52 -20.21
N GLU A 5 -10.82 23.15 -19.04
CA GLU A 5 -9.67 23.10 -18.11
C GLU A 5 -9.53 21.73 -17.48
N LEU A 6 -10.65 21.09 -17.14
CA LEU A 6 -10.69 19.72 -16.62
C LEU A 6 -10.18 18.72 -17.69
N ASP A 7 -10.67 18.84 -18.94
CA ASP A 7 -10.23 18.01 -20.07
C ASP A 7 -8.74 18.21 -20.39
N LYS A 8 -8.22 19.43 -20.21
CA LYS A 8 -6.80 19.73 -20.39
C LYS A 8 -5.96 19.12 -19.27
N LEU A 9 -6.44 19.12 -18.02
CA LEU A 9 -5.79 18.47 -16.87
C LEU A 9 -5.77 16.95 -17.04
N ILE A 10 -6.89 16.35 -17.48
CA ILE A 10 -7.00 14.91 -17.74
C ILE A 10 -6.10 14.47 -18.91
N ARG A 11 -5.88 15.36 -19.89
CA ARG A 11 -5.01 15.12 -21.06
C ARG A 11 -3.59 15.65 -20.90
N SER A 12 -3.26 16.25 -19.74
CA SER A 12 -1.88 16.66 -19.46
C SER A 12 -0.96 15.44 -19.50
N ASN A 13 0.28 15.62 -19.94
CA ASN A 13 1.29 14.56 -19.93
C ASN A 13 1.38 13.97 -18.52
N TYR A 14 1.36 12.65 -18.43
CA TYR A 14 1.53 11.93 -17.18
C TYR A 14 2.95 12.15 -16.64
N GLU A 15 3.13 13.18 -15.80
CA GLU A 15 4.43 13.63 -15.30
C GLU A 15 5.17 12.58 -14.47
N ALA A 16 4.44 11.69 -13.80
CA ALA A 16 5.00 10.57 -13.06
C ALA A 16 5.46 9.39 -13.94
N GLY A 17 5.34 9.51 -15.28
CA GLY A 17 5.60 8.42 -16.23
C GLY A 17 7.08 8.05 -16.45
N PHE A 18 8.04 8.72 -15.79
CA PHE A 18 9.47 8.41 -15.90
C PHE A 18 9.83 7.11 -15.17
N THR A 19 10.93 6.49 -15.55
CA THR A 19 11.55 5.35 -14.84
C THR A 19 12.81 5.79 -14.10
N THR A 20 13.07 5.17 -12.96
CA THR A 20 14.31 5.36 -12.18
C THR A 20 15.30 4.26 -12.54
N GLN A 21 16.53 4.62 -12.83
CA GLN A 21 17.59 3.68 -13.21
C GLN A 21 18.35 3.23 -11.95
N VAL A 22 17.87 2.17 -11.32
CA VAL A 22 18.52 1.55 -10.16
C VAL A 22 18.75 0.07 -10.43
N ASP A 23 19.81 -0.47 -9.85
CA ASP A 23 20.11 -1.91 -9.93
C ASP A 23 19.14 -2.66 -9.02
N THR A 24 18.31 -3.54 -9.57
CA THR A 24 17.28 -4.28 -8.84
C THR A 24 17.58 -5.77 -8.78
N GLU A 25 17.15 -6.40 -7.69
CA GLU A 25 17.00 -7.85 -7.60
C GLU A 25 15.52 -8.18 -7.83
N THR A 26 15.22 -8.82 -8.94
CA THR A 26 13.84 -9.18 -9.32
C THR A 26 13.72 -10.68 -9.42
N LEU A 27 12.68 -11.28 -8.83
CA LEU A 27 12.37 -12.68 -8.98
C LEU A 27 11.92 -13.00 -10.41
N PRO A 28 12.22 -14.21 -10.93
CA PRO A 28 11.60 -14.69 -12.16
C PRO A 28 10.07 -14.65 -12.05
N PRO A 29 9.36 -14.42 -13.18
CA PRO A 29 7.91 -14.50 -13.21
C PRO A 29 7.38 -15.88 -12.78
N GLY A 30 6.16 -15.90 -12.25
CA GLY A 30 5.45 -17.11 -11.84
C GLY A 30 5.15 -17.15 -10.35
N LEU A 31 4.09 -17.86 -9.98
CA LEU A 31 3.63 -18.00 -8.61
C LEU A 31 3.53 -19.48 -8.23
N SER A 32 4.22 -19.82 -7.14
CA SER A 32 4.22 -21.16 -6.56
C SER A 32 4.50 -21.11 -5.06
N GLU A 33 4.33 -22.21 -4.34
CA GLU A 33 4.75 -22.28 -2.92
C GLU A 33 6.25 -21.97 -2.75
N ASP A 34 7.10 -22.37 -3.71
CA ASP A 34 8.55 -22.09 -3.65
C ASP A 34 8.85 -20.60 -3.77
N VAL A 35 8.14 -19.88 -4.63
CA VAL A 35 8.24 -18.40 -4.73
C VAL A 35 7.82 -17.75 -3.42
N ILE A 36 6.76 -18.21 -2.78
CA ILE A 36 6.28 -17.69 -1.49
C ILE A 36 7.29 -17.96 -0.37
N ARG A 37 7.85 -19.18 -0.32
CA ARG A 37 8.91 -19.52 0.65
C ARG A 37 10.16 -18.67 0.45
N PHE A 38 10.54 -18.44 -0.79
CA PHE A 38 11.67 -17.58 -1.12
C PHE A 38 11.40 -16.13 -0.70
N LEU A 39 10.22 -15.58 -1.00
CA LEU A 39 9.82 -14.23 -0.62
C LEU A 39 9.86 -14.06 0.91
N SER A 40 9.28 -15.00 1.65
CA SER A 40 9.28 -14.98 3.11
C SER A 40 10.70 -15.08 3.69
N ALA A 41 11.55 -15.93 3.13
CA ALA A 41 12.95 -16.05 3.52
C ALA A 41 13.76 -14.77 3.25
N LYS A 42 13.57 -14.14 2.07
CA LYS A 42 14.22 -12.86 1.71
C LYS A 42 13.84 -11.74 2.68
N LYS A 43 12.60 -11.73 3.15
CA LYS A 43 12.13 -10.74 4.14
C LYS A 43 12.51 -11.10 5.58
N GLY A 44 13.08 -12.28 5.82
CA GLY A 44 13.42 -12.77 7.16
C GLY A 44 12.20 -12.90 8.05
N GLU A 45 11.08 -13.37 7.50
CA GLU A 45 9.83 -13.50 8.23
C GLU A 45 9.83 -14.70 9.18
N PRO A 46 9.12 -14.62 10.31
CA PRO A 46 8.94 -15.75 11.21
C PRO A 46 8.02 -16.82 10.58
N GLU A 47 8.16 -18.08 11.03
CA GLU A 47 7.44 -19.25 10.49
C GLU A 47 5.92 -19.05 10.43
N TRP A 48 5.30 -18.43 11.46
CA TRP A 48 3.86 -18.18 11.45
C TRP A 48 3.39 -17.32 10.28
N MET A 49 4.26 -16.41 9.80
CA MET A 49 3.94 -15.56 8.65
C MET A 49 4.05 -16.33 7.33
N LEU A 50 5.05 -17.20 7.22
CA LEU A 50 5.15 -18.12 6.09
C LEU A 50 3.94 -19.05 6.00
N GLU A 51 3.53 -19.65 7.12
CA GLU A 51 2.32 -20.49 7.18
C GLU A 51 1.07 -19.72 6.75
N TRP A 52 0.92 -18.48 7.23
CA TRP A 52 -0.19 -17.60 6.86
C TRP A 52 -0.22 -17.30 5.35
N ARG A 53 0.94 -17.07 4.72
CA ARG A 53 1.07 -16.87 3.27
C ARG A 53 0.71 -18.11 2.47
N LEU A 54 1.23 -19.26 2.86
CA LEU A 54 0.96 -20.53 2.18
C LEU A 54 -0.52 -20.94 2.27
N ASP A 55 -1.15 -20.72 3.42
CA ASP A 55 -2.59 -20.92 3.57
C ASP A 55 -3.40 -19.98 2.66
N SER A 56 -2.99 -18.71 2.57
CA SER A 56 -3.60 -17.74 1.65
C SER A 56 -3.46 -18.16 0.18
N TYR A 57 -2.30 -18.67 -0.20
CA TYR A 57 -2.06 -19.15 -1.56
C TYR A 57 -2.95 -20.34 -1.94
N ARG A 58 -3.09 -21.31 -1.04
CA ARG A 58 -3.98 -22.46 -1.25
C ARG A 58 -5.43 -22.03 -1.39
N LYS A 59 -5.90 -21.11 -0.55
CA LYS A 59 -7.23 -20.50 -0.68
C LYS A 59 -7.40 -19.79 -2.02
N TRP A 60 -6.40 -19.03 -2.46
CA TRP A 60 -6.42 -18.36 -3.76
C TRP A 60 -6.54 -19.33 -4.93
N GLN A 61 -5.81 -20.44 -4.90
CA GLN A 61 -5.88 -21.47 -5.94
C GLN A 61 -7.27 -22.11 -6.09
N GLU A 62 -8.03 -22.19 -5.00
CA GLU A 62 -9.39 -22.73 -4.99
C GLU A 62 -10.45 -21.72 -5.45
N MET A 63 -10.10 -20.44 -5.50
CA MET A 63 -11.05 -19.38 -5.88
C MET A 63 -11.12 -19.22 -7.39
N PRO A 64 -12.35 -19.16 -7.95
CA PRO A 64 -12.50 -18.75 -9.34
C PRO A 64 -12.16 -17.27 -9.51
N SER A 65 -11.56 -16.92 -10.66
CA SER A 65 -11.41 -15.51 -11.03
C SER A 65 -12.78 -14.82 -11.05
N PRO A 66 -12.92 -13.60 -10.48
CA PRO A 66 -14.20 -12.92 -10.38
C PRO A 66 -14.81 -12.64 -11.76
N SER A 67 -16.08 -13.01 -11.94
CA SER A 67 -16.82 -12.81 -13.20
C SER A 67 -18.08 -11.97 -13.05
N TRP A 68 -18.41 -11.51 -11.83
CA TRP A 68 -19.64 -10.80 -11.51
C TRP A 68 -19.63 -9.31 -11.87
N ALA A 69 -18.44 -8.71 -12.02
CA ALA A 69 -18.32 -7.30 -12.38
C ALA A 69 -18.60 -7.06 -13.87
N HIS A 70 -19.19 -5.92 -14.21
CA HIS A 70 -19.40 -5.50 -15.59
C HIS A 70 -18.13 -5.02 -16.29
N LEU A 71 -16.97 -5.33 -15.74
CA LEU A 71 -15.67 -5.05 -16.34
C LEU A 71 -15.28 -6.14 -17.33
N LYS A 72 -14.79 -5.72 -18.47
CA LYS A 72 -14.16 -6.60 -19.45
C LYS A 72 -12.70 -6.19 -19.58
N HIS A 73 -11.80 -7.06 -19.23
CA HIS A 73 -10.36 -6.90 -19.40
C HIS A 73 -9.77 -8.19 -19.96
N PRO A 74 -8.61 -8.13 -20.60
CA PRO A 74 -7.87 -9.34 -20.98
C PRO A 74 -7.61 -10.22 -19.74
N PRO A 75 -7.56 -11.55 -19.90
CA PRO A 75 -7.13 -12.42 -18.82
C PRO A 75 -5.76 -12.01 -18.29
N ILE A 76 -5.57 -12.02 -16.99
CA ILE A 76 -4.27 -11.79 -16.37
C ILE A 76 -3.59 -13.14 -16.25
N ASP A 77 -2.40 -13.28 -16.85
CA ASP A 77 -1.56 -14.44 -16.63
C ASP A 77 -0.67 -14.21 -15.40
N PHE A 78 -1.03 -14.82 -14.29
CA PHE A 78 -0.29 -14.72 -13.04
C PHE A 78 1.07 -15.42 -13.07
N ASN A 79 1.37 -16.19 -14.12
CA ASN A 79 2.69 -16.80 -14.33
C ASN A 79 3.65 -15.87 -15.09
N GLU A 80 3.16 -14.81 -15.70
CA GLU A 80 3.98 -13.78 -16.36
C GLU A 80 4.33 -12.62 -15.44
N VAL A 81 3.81 -12.59 -14.21
CA VAL A 81 4.05 -11.55 -13.21
C VAL A 81 5.19 -11.95 -12.28
N SER A 82 6.14 -11.05 -12.04
CA SER A 82 7.09 -11.17 -10.93
C SER A 82 6.47 -10.63 -9.64
N TYR A 83 6.70 -11.34 -8.55
CA TYR A 83 6.09 -11.04 -7.23
C TYR A 83 7.03 -10.35 -6.26
N TYR A 84 8.25 -10.03 -6.70
CA TYR A 84 9.21 -9.32 -5.88
C TYR A 84 10.25 -8.60 -6.74
N SER A 85 10.48 -7.34 -6.43
CA SER A 85 11.59 -6.54 -6.93
C SER A 85 12.05 -5.59 -5.84
N LYS A 86 13.36 -5.45 -5.69
CA LYS A 86 13.98 -4.59 -4.69
C LYS A 86 15.24 -3.96 -5.23
N PRO A 87 15.47 -2.65 -5.07
CA PRO A 87 16.79 -2.05 -5.31
C PRO A 87 17.88 -2.73 -4.47
N LYS A 88 18.99 -3.11 -5.09
CA LYS A 88 20.11 -3.74 -4.39
C LYS A 88 20.75 -2.82 -3.35
N SER A 89 20.68 -1.50 -3.57
CA SER A 89 21.13 -0.50 -2.60
C SER A 89 20.37 -0.51 -1.26
N LEU A 90 19.24 -1.22 -1.18
CA LEU A 90 18.46 -1.40 0.04
C LEU A 90 18.76 -2.73 0.77
N ASP A 91 19.78 -3.49 0.35
CA ASP A 91 20.13 -4.77 1.03
C ASP A 91 20.55 -4.54 2.48
N ASP A 92 21.31 -3.47 2.72
CA ASP A 92 21.53 -2.92 4.05
C ASP A 92 20.53 -1.77 4.23
N ALA A 93 19.49 -1.99 5.05
CA ALA A 93 18.48 -0.96 5.28
C ALA A 93 19.13 0.35 5.76
N PRO A 94 18.92 1.47 5.05
CA PRO A 94 19.57 2.74 5.38
C PRO A 94 19.10 3.23 6.77
N LYS A 95 20.04 3.71 7.58
CA LYS A 95 19.77 4.25 8.92
C LYS A 95 19.53 5.75 8.91
N SER A 96 19.96 6.42 7.84
CA SER A 96 19.77 7.86 7.63
C SER A 96 19.54 8.15 6.16
N LEU A 97 19.01 9.34 5.84
CA LEU A 97 18.81 9.78 4.46
C LEU A 97 20.12 9.84 3.66
N ASP A 98 21.24 10.13 4.32
CA ASP A 98 22.56 10.20 3.67
C ASP A 98 23.05 8.83 3.16
N GLU A 99 22.48 7.74 3.68
CA GLU A 99 22.78 6.36 3.27
C GLU A 99 21.84 5.87 2.14
N VAL A 100 20.77 6.62 1.84
CA VAL A 100 19.84 6.28 0.75
C VAL A 100 20.48 6.56 -0.59
N ASP A 101 20.29 5.66 -1.54
CA ASP A 101 20.73 5.81 -2.93
C ASP A 101 20.29 7.17 -3.51
N PRO A 102 21.22 8.00 -4.03
CA PRO A 102 20.88 9.32 -4.59
C PRO A 102 19.85 9.28 -5.72
N GLU A 103 19.80 8.22 -6.52
CA GLU A 103 18.81 8.07 -7.60
C GLU A 103 17.40 7.85 -7.03
N LEU A 104 17.29 7.15 -5.90
CA LEU A 104 16.02 7.01 -5.19
C LEU A 104 15.57 8.34 -4.58
N LEU A 105 16.48 9.09 -3.93
CA LEU A 105 16.16 10.41 -3.40
C LEU A 105 15.71 11.37 -4.52
N ALA A 106 16.46 11.44 -5.62
CA ALA A 106 16.11 12.27 -6.77
C ALA A 106 14.73 11.90 -7.38
N THR A 107 14.37 10.62 -7.31
CA THR A 107 13.05 10.15 -7.76
C THR A 107 11.94 10.76 -6.91
N TYR A 108 12.06 10.72 -5.59
CA TYR A 108 11.05 11.27 -4.69
C TYR A 108 10.99 12.80 -4.75
N GLU A 109 12.13 13.48 -4.85
CA GLU A 109 12.17 14.94 -5.10
C GLU A 109 11.44 15.32 -6.39
N LYS A 110 11.68 14.59 -7.48
CA LYS A 110 11.00 14.80 -8.76
C LYS A 110 9.48 14.56 -8.67
N LEU A 111 9.05 13.68 -7.78
CA LEU A 111 7.65 13.41 -7.49
C LEU A 111 7.03 14.43 -6.52
N GLY A 112 7.84 15.38 -6.01
CA GLY A 112 7.39 16.39 -5.06
C GLY A 112 7.20 15.85 -3.64
N ILE A 113 7.86 14.73 -3.30
CA ILE A 113 7.82 14.10 -1.98
C ILE A 113 9.07 14.51 -1.19
N PRO A 114 8.99 15.48 -0.26
CA PRO A 114 10.15 15.90 0.51
C PRO A 114 10.52 14.82 1.54
N LEU A 115 11.78 14.40 1.54
CA LEU A 115 12.31 13.43 2.51
C LEU A 115 13.15 14.10 3.60
N HIS A 116 13.67 15.31 3.37
CA HIS A 116 14.44 16.04 4.37
C HIS A 116 13.50 16.65 5.42
N GLU A 117 13.67 16.25 6.67
CA GLU A 117 12.84 16.74 7.79
C GLU A 117 12.83 18.27 7.93
N GLN A 118 13.93 18.93 7.51
CA GLN A 118 14.05 20.40 7.51
C GLN A 118 13.14 21.09 6.48
N GLU A 119 12.78 20.38 5.40
CA GLU A 119 11.88 20.88 4.35
C GLU A 119 10.41 20.60 4.69
N MET A 120 10.17 19.73 5.68
CA MET A 120 8.85 19.31 6.12
C MET A 120 8.25 20.32 7.12
N LEU A 121 8.03 21.56 6.67
CA LEU A 121 7.39 22.62 7.45
C LEU A 121 5.97 22.30 7.95
N ALA A 122 5.38 21.20 7.50
CA ALA A 122 3.97 20.88 7.72
C ALA A 122 3.72 19.85 8.85
N GLY A 123 4.73 19.32 9.53
CA GLY A 123 4.49 18.31 10.59
C GLY A 123 3.90 17.00 10.06
N VAL A 124 4.40 16.50 8.93
CA VAL A 124 4.01 15.23 8.30
C VAL A 124 5.15 14.24 8.43
N ALA A 125 4.88 13.04 8.96
CA ALA A 125 5.82 11.93 8.88
C ALA A 125 5.56 11.13 7.61
N VAL A 126 6.62 10.83 6.85
CA VAL A 126 6.53 10.16 5.55
C VAL A 126 7.29 8.84 5.59
N ASP A 127 6.67 7.79 5.08
CA ASP A 127 7.32 6.54 4.67
C ASP A 127 7.31 6.46 3.13
N VAL A 128 8.39 6.00 2.53
CA VAL A 128 8.47 5.85 1.08
C VAL A 128 8.80 4.41 0.73
N VAL A 129 8.01 3.85 -0.17
CA VAL A 129 8.12 2.48 -0.64
C VAL A 129 8.42 2.47 -2.14
N PHE A 130 9.50 1.79 -2.51
CA PHE A 130 9.91 1.61 -3.90
C PHE A 130 9.84 0.13 -4.25
N ASP A 131 8.99 -0.20 -5.23
CA ASP A 131 8.65 -1.58 -5.58
C ASP A 131 8.25 -2.40 -4.33
N SER A 132 9.04 -3.39 -3.94
CA SER A 132 8.71 -4.32 -2.86
C SER A 132 9.33 -3.99 -1.50
N SER A 133 9.89 -2.79 -1.31
CA SER A 133 10.62 -2.46 -0.07
C SER A 133 10.44 -1.00 0.37
N SER A 134 10.25 -0.80 1.68
CA SER A 134 10.37 0.53 2.29
C SER A 134 11.81 1.02 2.16
N VAL A 135 11.96 2.27 1.76
CA VAL A 135 13.25 2.95 1.58
C VAL A 135 13.64 3.64 2.87
N PHE A 136 12.73 4.44 3.42
CA PHE A 136 12.99 5.25 4.61
C PHE A 136 11.70 5.76 5.24
N THR A 137 11.65 5.83 6.58
CA THR A 137 10.56 6.41 7.35
C THR A 137 11.06 7.57 8.19
N THR A 138 10.48 8.75 8.04
CA THR A 138 10.86 9.96 8.78
C THR A 138 10.19 10.03 10.16
N PHE A 139 10.75 10.81 11.08
CA PHE A 139 10.19 11.12 12.42
C PHE A 139 9.87 9.90 13.32
N LYS A 140 10.43 8.72 13.07
CA LYS A 140 10.18 7.53 13.90
C LYS A 140 10.40 7.76 15.40
N GLU A 141 11.50 8.42 15.78
CA GLU A 141 11.83 8.69 17.18
C GLU A 141 10.80 9.62 17.83
N LYS A 142 10.41 10.69 17.14
CA LYS A 142 9.41 11.64 17.65
C LYS A 142 8.02 11.01 17.80
N LEU A 143 7.64 10.12 16.90
CA LEU A 143 6.41 9.35 17.00
C LEU A 143 6.47 8.37 18.17
N ALA A 144 7.62 7.71 18.35
CA ALA A 144 7.86 6.77 19.44
C ALA A 144 7.78 7.44 20.83
N GLU A 145 8.15 8.73 20.98
CA GLU A 145 7.95 9.49 22.22
C GLU A 145 6.47 9.57 22.63
N ALA A 146 5.55 9.59 21.66
CA ALA A 146 4.12 9.52 21.91
C ALA A 146 3.58 8.07 21.99
N GLY A 147 4.45 7.07 21.86
CA GLY A 147 4.11 5.66 21.78
C GLY A 147 3.48 5.23 20.45
N VAL A 148 3.50 6.10 19.45
CA VAL A 148 2.98 5.81 18.12
C VAL A 148 3.99 4.94 17.36
N ILE A 149 3.51 3.85 16.75
CA ILE A 149 4.28 3.01 15.85
C ILE A 149 3.90 3.40 14.43
N PHE A 150 4.89 3.77 13.62
CA PHE A 150 4.76 3.99 12.20
C PHE A 150 6.00 3.42 11.52
N CYS A 151 5.82 2.33 10.80
CA CYS A 151 6.88 1.59 10.14
C CYS A 151 6.34 0.76 8.97
N SER A 152 7.23 0.12 8.22
CA SER A 152 6.79 -0.85 7.22
C SER A 152 6.11 -2.06 7.87
N ILE A 153 5.19 -2.72 7.16
CA ILE A 153 4.55 -3.95 7.64
C ILE A 153 5.59 -5.07 7.81
N SER A 154 6.65 -5.08 6.99
CA SER A 154 7.76 -6.03 7.10
C SER A 154 8.55 -5.88 8.41
N GLU A 155 8.74 -4.65 8.86
CA GLU A 155 9.33 -4.35 10.18
C GLU A 155 8.37 -4.76 11.30
N ALA A 156 7.09 -4.40 11.19
CA ALA A 156 6.09 -4.71 12.20
C ALA A 156 5.90 -6.23 12.44
N ILE A 157 5.99 -7.04 11.40
CA ILE A 157 5.94 -8.51 11.52
C ILE A 157 7.04 -9.04 12.45
N LYS A 158 8.20 -8.40 12.50
CA LYS A 158 9.36 -8.80 13.30
C LYS A 158 9.34 -8.16 14.70
N GLU A 159 9.12 -6.85 14.74
CA GLU A 159 9.29 -6.05 15.96
C GLU A 159 8.00 -5.97 16.80
N HIS A 160 6.83 -6.13 16.16
CA HIS A 160 5.51 -6.04 16.82
C HIS A 160 4.60 -7.24 16.50
N PRO A 161 5.10 -8.49 16.58
CA PRO A 161 4.37 -9.68 16.09
C PRO A 161 3.02 -9.89 16.79
N GLU A 162 2.88 -9.49 18.05
CA GLU A 162 1.63 -9.67 18.79
C GLU A 162 0.50 -8.77 18.26
N LEU A 163 0.82 -7.54 17.88
CA LEU A 163 -0.14 -6.63 17.25
C LEU A 163 -0.50 -7.13 15.85
N VAL A 164 0.49 -7.53 15.05
CA VAL A 164 0.26 -8.03 13.70
C VAL A 164 -0.60 -9.29 13.74
N LYS A 165 -0.26 -10.28 14.55
CA LYS A 165 -1.06 -11.53 14.68
C LYS A 165 -2.50 -11.27 15.12
N LYS A 166 -2.72 -10.27 15.97
CA LYS A 166 -4.05 -9.92 16.48
C LYS A 166 -4.93 -9.28 15.42
N TYR A 167 -4.36 -8.44 14.54
CA TYR A 167 -5.14 -7.57 13.69
C TYR A 167 -5.02 -7.86 12.19
N LEU A 168 -3.92 -8.44 11.71
CA LEU A 168 -3.76 -8.79 10.29
C LEU A 168 -4.81 -9.83 9.87
N GLY A 169 -5.57 -9.50 8.83
CA GLY A 169 -6.66 -10.35 8.36
C GLY A 169 -7.92 -10.32 9.21
N SER A 170 -7.99 -9.47 10.25
CA SER A 170 -9.17 -9.35 11.12
C SER A 170 -10.33 -8.61 10.46
N VAL A 171 -10.05 -7.77 9.48
CA VAL A 171 -11.02 -6.95 8.74
C VAL A 171 -11.16 -7.42 7.30
N VAL A 172 -10.05 -7.80 6.67
CA VAL A 172 -10.01 -8.43 5.35
C VAL A 172 -9.35 -9.81 5.49
N PRO A 173 -10.12 -10.87 5.76
CA PRO A 173 -9.61 -12.23 5.90
C PRO A 173 -8.88 -12.71 4.65
N GLN A 174 -8.00 -13.71 4.80
CA GLN A 174 -7.24 -14.33 3.72
C GLN A 174 -8.12 -14.82 2.56
N GLY A 175 -9.33 -15.29 2.85
CA GLY A 175 -10.30 -15.80 1.87
C GLY A 175 -11.41 -14.80 1.51
N ASP A 176 -11.24 -13.49 1.71
CA ASP A 176 -12.27 -12.49 1.46
C ASP A 176 -12.70 -12.42 -0.01
N ASN A 177 -11.73 -12.32 -0.89
CA ASN A 177 -11.93 -12.32 -2.34
C ASN A 177 -10.63 -12.73 -3.05
N PHE A 178 -10.72 -12.99 -4.35
CA PHE A 178 -9.61 -13.47 -5.18
C PHE A 178 -8.35 -12.61 -5.07
N TYR A 179 -8.46 -11.27 -5.21
CA TYR A 179 -7.29 -10.39 -5.16
C TYR A 179 -6.78 -10.15 -3.74
N ALA A 180 -7.64 -10.20 -2.72
CA ALA A 180 -7.23 -10.14 -1.33
C ALA A 180 -6.50 -11.42 -0.89
N ALA A 181 -6.92 -12.58 -1.38
CA ALA A 181 -6.24 -13.85 -1.15
C ALA A 181 -4.85 -13.86 -1.83
N LEU A 182 -4.78 -13.39 -3.09
CA LEU A 182 -3.50 -13.22 -3.79
C LEU A 182 -2.58 -12.25 -3.02
N ASN A 183 -3.07 -11.06 -2.66
CA ASN A 183 -2.30 -10.11 -1.86
C ASN A 183 -1.81 -10.76 -0.57
N SER A 184 -2.67 -11.47 0.14
CA SER A 184 -2.31 -12.14 1.39
C SER A 184 -1.16 -13.14 1.22
N ALA A 185 -1.10 -13.83 0.09
CA ALA A 185 -0.02 -14.78 -0.20
C ALA A 185 1.32 -14.07 -0.51
N VAL A 186 1.28 -12.92 -1.22
CA VAL A 186 2.47 -12.34 -1.85
C VAL A 186 2.77 -10.89 -1.49
N PHE A 187 2.03 -10.24 -0.58
CA PHE A 187 2.32 -8.85 -0.25
C PHE A 187 3.79 -8.66 0.14
N SER A 188 4.39 -7.63 -0.44
CA SER A 188 5.82 -7.39 -0.28
C SER A 188 6.10 -6.39 0.82
N ASP A 189 5.43 -5.26 0.82
CA ASP A 189 5.51 -4.27 1.88
C ASP A 189 4.21 -3.46 1.99
N GLY A 190 4.21 -2.44 2.81
CA GLY A 190 3.10 -1.56 3.10
C GLY A 190 3.26 -0.92 4.46
N SER A 191 2.25 -0.21 4.92
CA SER A 191 2.34 0.55 6.17
C SER A 191 1.73 -0.18 7.35
N PHE A 192 2.42 -0.11 8.47
CA PHE A 192 1.88 -0.48 9.77
C PHE A 192 1.81 0.75 10.68
N VAL A 193 0.62 1.01 11.22
CA VAL A 193 0.38 2.12 12.15
C VAL A 193 -0.36 1.61 13.38
N TYR A 194 0.15 1.93 14.55
CA TYR A 194 -0.56 1.75 15.82
C TYR A 194 -0.54 3.05 16.62
N ILE A 195 -1.72 3.53 16.98
CA ILE A 195 -1.90 4.70 17.84
C ILE A 195 -2.38 4.23 19.21
N PRO A 196 -1.63 4.49 20.28
CA PRO A 196 -2.00 4.04 21.62
C PRO A 196 -3.29 4.68 22.13
N LYS A 197 -3.91 4.02 23.11
CA LYS A 197 -5.13 4.48 23.77
C LYS A 197 -5.03 5.94 24.22
N GLY A 198 -6.02 6.74 23.82
CA GLY A 198 -6.16 8.15 24.19
C GLY A 198 -5.16 9.10 23.52
N VAL A 199 -4.29 8.61 22.66
CA VAL A 199 -3.28 9.41 21.96
C VAL A 199 -3.88 10.02 20.69
N ARG A 200 -3.73 11.34 20.56
CA ARG A 200 -3.90 12.01 19.28
C ARG A 200 -2.56 12.05 18.58
N CYS A 201 -2.45 11.40 17.41
CA CYS A 201 -1.19 11.38 16.66
C CYS A 201 -0.64 12.81 16.49
N PRO A 202 0.61 13.08 16.87
CA PRO A 202 1.14 14.44 16.94
C PRO A 202 1.37 15.08 15.57
N MET A 203 1.33 14.29 14.50
CA MET A 203 1.52 14.74 13.12
C MET A 203 0.69 13.90 12.15
N GLU A 204 0.50 14.40 10.94
CA GLU A 204 -0.06 13.63 9.84
C GLU A 204 0.93 12.54 9.43
N LEU A 205 0.42 11.36 9.08
CA LEU A 205 1.24 10.27 8.54
C LEU A 205 1.00 10.16 7.05
N SER A 206 2.03 9.86 6.29
CA SER A 206 1.90 9.65 4.85
C SER A 206 2.79 8.51 4.38
N THR A 207 2.30 7.69 3.46
CA THR A 207 3.13 6.72 2.74
C THR A 207 3.00 6.93 1.24
N TYR A 208 4.13 6.92 0.56
CA TYR A 208 4.17 7.05 -0.88
C TYR A 208 4.74 5.80 -1.52
N PHE A 209 3.94 5.18 -2.39
CA PHE A 209 4.30 3.98 -3.13
C PHE A 209 4.68 4.31 -4.57
N ARG A 210 5.85 3.83 -4.99
CA ARG A 210 6.34 3.95 -6.36
C ARG A 210 6.58 2.57 -6.95
N ILE A 211 5.79 2.19 -7.95
CA ILE A 211 6.09 1.06 -8.82
C ILE A 211 7.14 1.54 -9.82
N ASN A 212 8.20 0.79 -10.06
CA ASN A 212 9.23 1.16 -11.02
C ASN A 212 9.62 0.01 -11.96
N GLU A 213 9.77 -1.22 -11.46
CA GLU A 213 10.28 -2.35 -12.23
C GLU A 213 9.23 -2.89 -13.22
N ALA A 214 9.70 -3.29 -14.42
CA ALA A 214 8.87 -3.87 -15.47
C ALA A 214 8.38 -5.28 -15.11
N ASN A 215 7.21 -5.68 -15.61
CA ASN A 215 6.62 -7.02 -15.41
C ASN A 215 6.49 -7.44 -13.94
N THR A 216 6.52 -6.48 -13.02
CA THR A 216 6.39 -6.71 -11.58
C THR A 216 5.01 -6.29 -11.11
N GLY A 217 4.34 -7.14 -10.35
CA GLY A 217 3.13 -6.77 -9.63
C GLY A 217 3.49 -6.03 -8.33
N GLN A 218 2.67 -5.06 -7.95
CA GLN A 218 2.76 -4.37 -6.67
C GLN A 218 1.67 -4.89 -5.74
N PHE A 219 2.08 -5.41 -4.60
CA PHE A 219 1.18 -6.07 -3.63
C PHE A 219 1.39 -5.45 -2.25
N GLU A 220 0.65 -4.38 -1.97
CA GLU A 220 0.79 -3.62 -0.72
C GLU A 220 -0.18 -4.12 0.33
N ARG A 221 0.25 -4.14 1.60
CA ARG A 221 -0.60 -4.45 2.74
C ARG A 221 -0.47 -3.38 3.81
N THR A 222 -1.50 -2.56 3.98
CA THR A 222 -1.55 -1.51 5.00
C THR A 222 -2.47 -1.93 6.14
N LEU A 223 -1.99 -1.79 7.37
CA LEU A 223 -2.74 -2.08 8.59
C LEU A 223 -2.63 -0.89 9.55
N ILE A 224 -3.77 -0.24 9.82
CA ILE A 224 -3.84 0.91 10.74
C ILE A 224 -4.76 0.57 11.91
N ILE A 225 -4.25 0.67 13.12
CA ILE A 225 -4.96 0.40 14.37
C ILE A 225 -4.96 1.68 15.19
N ALA A 226 -6.14 2.24 15.41
CA ALA A 226 -6.37 3.33 16.36
C ALA A 226 -7.01 2.75 17.62
N ASP A 227 -6.24 2.73 18.73
CA ASP A 227 -6.70 2.20 20.01
C ASP A 227 -7.75 3.13 20.64
N GLU A 228 -8.38 2.71 21.71
CA GLU A 228 -9.52 3.40 22.34
C GLU A 228 -9.29 4.91 22.52
N GLY A 229 -10.20 5.73 21.97
CA GLY A 229 -10.16 7.18 22.08
C GLY A 229 -9.00 7.87 21.38
N SER A 230 -8.28 7.19 20.51
CA SER A 230 -7.15 7.74 19.75
C SER A 230 -7.57 8.38 18.44
N TYR A 231 -6.64 9.11 17.81
CA TYR A 231 -6.86 9.79 16.52
C TYR A 231 -5.65 9.68 15.62
N VAL A 232 -5.89 9.42 14.35
CA VAL A 232 -4.87 9.49 13.30
C VAL A 232 -5.43 10.02 11.98
N SER A 233 -4.63 10.80 11.27
CA SER A 233 -4.83 11.15 9.87
C SER A 233 -3.68 10.56 9.05
N TYR A 234 -4.04 9.86 7.98
CA TYR A 234 -3.10 9.13 7.13
C TYR A 234 -3.40 9.41 5.66
N LEU A 235 -2.35 9.67 4.89
CA LEU A 235 -2.40 9.90 3.45
C LEU A 235 -1.59 8.83 2.70
N GLU A 236 -2.21 8.17 1.75
CA GLU A 236 -1.54 7.26 0.82
C GLU A 236 -1.40 7.91 -0.55
N GLY A 237 -0.19 7.94 -1.08
CA GLY A 237 0.10 8.34 -2.46
C GLY A 237 0.66 7.18 -3.26
N CYS A 238 0.21 7.01 -4.52
CA CYS A 238 0.71 5.94 -5.39
C CYS A 238 0.91 6.45 -6.81
N THR A 239 2.05 6.05 -7.42
CA THR A 239 2.34 6.29 -8.85
C THR A 239 3.07 5.11 -9.48
N ALA A 240 3.03 5.05 -10.81
CA ALA A 240 3.78 4.07 -11.61
C ALA A 240 4.37 4.74 -12.87
N PRO A 241 5.42 4.19 -13.50
CA PRO A 241 5.93 4.68 -14.76
C PRO A 241 4.97 4.39 -15.92
N GLN A 242 5.19 5.10 -17.03
CA GLN A 242 4.53 4.80 -18.30
C GLN A 242 5.23 3.61 -18.97
N ARG A 243 4.48 2.53 -19.22
CA ARG A 243 4.98 1.31 -19.84
C ARG A 243 3.98 0.76 -20.85
N ASP A 244 4.51 0.01 -21.82
CA ASP A 244 3.73 -0.66 -22.87
C ASP A 244 3.03 -1.93 -22.41
N GLU A 245 3.48 -2.54 -21.31
CA GLU A 245 2.84 -3.67 -20.67
C GLU A 245 1.85 -3.23 -19.58
N ASN A 246 0.83 -4.06 -19.33
CA ASN A 246 -0.05 -3.86 -18.19
C ASN A 246 0.65 -4.33 -16.90
N GLN A 247 0.58 -3.51 -15.86
CA GLN A 247 1.11 -3.86 -14.54
C GLN A 247 -0.03 -4.09 -13.56
N LEU A 248 0.10 -5.13 -12.75
CA LEU A 248 -0.89 -5.47 -11.72
C LEU A 248 -0.55 -4.76 -10.40
N HIS A 249 -1.50 -3.97 -9.91
CA HIS A 249 -1.50 -3.45 -8.55
C HIS A 249 -2.65 -4.11 -7.78
N ALA A 250 -2.35 -4.91 -6.79
CA ALA A 250 -3.34 -5.55 -5.93
C ALA A 250 -3.02 -5.28 -4.46
N ALA A 251 -3.70 -4.31 -3.87
CA ALA A 251 -3.46 -3.86 -2.50
C ALA A 251 -4.60 -4.24 -1.55
N VAL A 252 -4.27 -4.35 -0.27
CA VAL A 252 -5.24 -4.52 0.81
C VAL A 252 -4.96 -3.50 1.92
N VAL A 253 -6.01 -2.79 2.34
CA VAL A 253 -5.97 -1.87 3.47
C VAL A 253 -6.97 -2.30 4.53
N GLU A 254 -6.49 -2.47 5.75
CA GLU A 254 -7.29 -2.78 6.93
C GLU A 254 -7.22 -1.64 7.94
N LEU A 255 -8.37 -1.11 8.35
CA LEU A 255 -8.46 -0.09 9.40
C LEU A 255 -9.24 -0.66 10.60
N VAL A 256 -8.69 -0.50 11.79
CA VAL A 256 -9.33 -0.88 13.05
C VAL A 256 -9.47 0.35 13.92
N ALA A 257 -10.69 0.88 14.06
CA ALA A 257 -11.00 1.94 15.00
C ALA A 257 -11.68 1.34 16.23
N LEU A 258 -10.93 1.24 17.33
CA LEU A 258 -11.43 0.77 18.62
C LEU A 258 -12.37 1.80 19.28
N PRO A 259 -13.07 1.50 20.38
CA PRO A 259 -14.09 2.38 20.91
C PRO A 259 -13.64 3.84 21.10
N GLY A 260 -14.41 4.79 20.54
CA GLY A 260 -14.12 6.23 20.58
C GLY A 260 -12.95 6.70 19.71
N ALA A 261 -12.33 5.83 18.93
CA ALA A 261 -11.21 6.20 18.05
C ALA A 261 -11.69 6.83 16.73
N GLU A 262 -10.84 7.66 16.13
CA GLU A 262 -11.09 8.27 14.82
C GLU A 262 -9.91 8.02 13.87
N ILE A 263 -10.19 7.49 12.69
CA ILE A 263 -9.23 7.32 11.59
C ILE A 263 -9.70 8.14 10.39
N LYS A 264 -8.86 9.07 9.92
CA LYS A 264 -9.00 9.71 8.61
C LYS A 264 -8.00 9.08 7.66
N TYR A 265 -8.49 8.44 6.62
CA TYR A 265 -7.66 7.82 5.59
C TYR A 265 -7.92 8.49 4.26
N SER A 266 -6.90 9.11 3.72
CA SER A 266 -6.95 9.75 2.41
C SER A 266 -6.06 9.02 1.42
N THR A 267 -6.48 8.94 0.15
CA THR A 267 -5.69 8.33 -0.93
C THR A 267 -5.64 9.28 -2.11
N VAL A 268 -4.45 9.50 -2.64
CA VAL A 268 -4.24 10.14 -3.94
C VAL A 268 -3.47 9.17 -4.82
N GLN A 269 -4.15 8.59 -5.80
CA GLN A 269 -3.55 7.65 -6.74
C GLN A 269 -3.56 8.25 -8.14
N ASN A 270 -2.38 8.34 -8.73
CA ASN A 270 -2.20 8.84 -10.08
C ASN A 270 -1.48 7.77 -10.92
N TRP A 271 -2.28 7.03 -11.69
CA TRP A 271 -1.82 5.89 -12.46
C TRP A 271 -1.71 6.21 -13.94
N TYR A 272 -0.83 5.51 -14.63
CA TYR A 272 -0.80 5.51 -16.09
C TYR A 272 -1.99 4.73 -16.66
N PRO A 273 -2.83 5.35 -17.50
CA PRO A 273 -4.04 4.69 -18.04
C PRO A 273 -3.78 3.74 -19.23
N GLY A 274 -2.58 3.73 -19.77
CA GLY A 274 -2.27 3.18 -21.09
C GLY A 274 -2.23 4.27 -22.17
N ASP A 275 -1.78 3.88 -23.37
CA ASP A 275 -1.72 4.77 -24.52
C ASP A 275 -3.11 5.00 -25.18
N GLU A 276 -3.18 5.81 -26.20
CA GLU A 276 -4.42 6.09 -26.97
C GLU A 276 -5.03 4.86 -27.66
N ASN A 277 -4.25 3.79 -27.83
CA ASN A 277 -4.68 2.51 -28.39
C ASN A 277 -5.09 1.49 -27.31
N GLY A 278 -5.02 1.88 -26.02
CA GLY A 278 -5.32 1.03 -24.88
C GLY A 278 -4.20 0.04 -24.54
N LYS A 279 -2.96 0.31 -24.97
CA LYS A 279 -1.79 -0.52 -24.67
C LYS A 279 -1.14 -0.04 -23.38
N GLY A 280 -0.76 -0.98 -22.49
CA GLY A 280 -0.16 -0.68 -21.19
C GLY A 280 -1.17 -0.23 -20.14
N GLY A 281 -0.66 0.42 -19.11
CA GLY A 281 -1.45 0.95 -18.00
C GLY A 281 -1.63 -0.01 -16.83
N ILE A 282 -2.10 0.55 -15.72
CA ILE A 282 -2.20 -0.17 -14.45
C ILE A 282 -3.56 -0.84 -14.30
N TYR A 283 -3.55 -2.12 -13.91
CA TYR A 283 -4.71 -2.83 -13.39
C TYR A 283 -4.73 -2.69 -11.87
N ASN A 284 -5.62 -1.83 -11.37
CA ASN A 284 -5.68 -1.39 -9.99
C ASN A 284 -6.82 -2.10 -9.23
N PHE A 285 -6.49 -3.22 -8.57
CA PHE A 285 -7.44 -4.03 -7.81
C PHE A 285 -7.18 -3.88 -6.31
N VAL A 286 -8.04 -3.13 -5.60
CA VAL A 286 -7.79 -2.77 -4.21
C VAL A 286 -8.98 -3.10 -3.31
N THR A 287 -8.73 -3.84 -2.24
CA THR A 287 -9.68 -4.09 -1.16
C THR A 287 -9.34 -3.19 0.02
N LYS A 288 -10.21 -2.21 0.32
CA LYS A 288 -10.06 -1.33 1.49
C LYS A 288 -11.24 -1.55 2.43
N ARG A 289 -10.98 -1.93 3.68
CA ARG A 289 -12.04 -2.14 4.66
C ARG A 289 -11.63 -1.67 6.04
N GLY A 290 -12.56 -0.99 6.71
CA GLY A 290 -12.43 -0.61 8.10
C GLY A 290 -13.47 -1.30 8.98
N VAL A 291 -13.16 -1.45 10.26
CA VAL A 291 -14.13 -1.79 11.31
C VAL A 291 -14.20 -0.66 12.32
N ALA A 292 -15.40 -0.16 12.55
CA ALA A 292 -15.68 0.90 13.52
C ALA A 292 -16.44 0.32 14.72
N HIS A 293 -15.82 0.41 15.90
CA HIS A 293 -16.42 0.01 17.18
C HIS A 293 -17.24 1.13 17.81
N ASP A 294 -17.69 0.97 19.05
CA ASP A 294 -18.59 1.92 19.74
C ASP A 294 -18.05 3.36 19.71
N ASN A 295 -18.89 4.31 19.29
CA ASN A 295 -18.58 5.74 19.21
C ASN A 295 -17.31 6.08 18.37
N SER A 296 -16.85 5.18 17.52
CA SER A 296 -15.67 5.40 16.66
C SER A 296 -16.06 5.89 15.29
N LYS A 297 -15.08 6.49 14.58
CA LYS A 297 -15.30 7.03 13.25
C LYS A 297 -14.17 6.64 12.29
N ILE A 298 -14.53 6.19 11.09
CA ILE A 298 -13.61 6.01 9.95
C ILE A 298 -14.08 6.88 8.79
N SER A 299 -13.21 7.76 8.31
CA SER A 299 -13.45 8.58 7.13
C SER A 299 -12.51 8.17 6.00
N TRP A 300 -13.07 7.80 4.84
CA TRP A 300 -12.37 7.54 3.60
C TRP A 300 -12.47 8.74 2.67
N THR A 301 -11.35 9.28 2.21
CA THR A 301 -11.31 10.25 1.11
C THR A 301 -10.40 9.71 0.02
N GLN A 302 -10.91 9.59 -1.22
CA GLN A 302 -10.16 9.02 -2.32
C GLN A 302 -10.21 9.93 -3.53
N VAL A 303 -9.03 10.20 -4.09
CA VAL A 303 -8.86 10.84 -5.39
C VAL A 303 -8.04 9.89 -6.26
N GLU A 304 -8.64 9.48 -7.37
CA GLU A 304 -8.01 8.55 -8.32
C GLU A 304 -8.10 9.08 -9.72
N THR A 305 -6.95 9.04 -10.39
CA THR A 305 -6.83 9.43 -11.80
C THR A 305 -6.06 8.36 -12.56
N GLY A 306 -6.40 8.18 -13.83
CA GLY A 306 -5.74 7.21 -14.69
C GLY A 306 -6.14 5.77 -14.39
N SER A 307 -5.21 4.85 -14.52
CA SER A 307 -5.32 3.39 -14.61
C SER A 307 -6.06 2.90 -15.86
N ALA A 308 -5.65 1.74 -16.38
CA ALA A 308 -6.37 1.06 -17.45
C ALA A 308 -7.68 0.45 -16.90
N ILE A 309 -7.63 -0.07 -15.67
CA ILE A 309 -8.80 -0.63 -14.98
C ILE A 309 -8.66 -0.32 -13.49
N THR A 310 -9.72 0.23 -12.90
CA THR A 310 -9.86 0.36 -11.44
C THR A 310 -11.00 -0.52 -10.95
N TRP A 311 -10.67 -1.38 -9.99
CA TRP A 311 -11.63 -2.18 -9.25
C TRP A 311 -11.39 -2.00 -7.75
N LYS A 312 -12.13 -1.07 -7.17
CA LYS A 312 -11.94 -0.66 -5.78
C LYS A 312 -13.28 -0.48 -5.08
N TYR A 313 -13.39 -1.00 -3.86
CA TYR A 313 -14.61 -0.91 -3.06
C TYR A 313 -14.29 -0.68 -1.58
N PRO A 314 -14.00 0.58 -1.19
CA PRO A 314 -13.81 0.89 0.21
C PRO A 314 -15.10 0.70 1.00
N SER A 315 -15.00 0.15 2.20
CA SER A 315 -16.15 -0.11 3.05
C SER A 315 -15.81 0.06 4.54
N VAL A 316 -16.84 0.22 5.36
CA VAL A 316 -16.73 0.24 6.82
C VAL A 316 -17.75 -0.72 7.41
N ILE A 317 -17.30 -1.63 8.24
CA ILE A 317 -18.15 -2.48 9.07
C ILE A 317 -18.48 -1.68 10.34
N LEU A 318 -19.72 -1.28 10.49
CA LEU A 318 -20.22 -0.60 11.70
C LEU A 318 -20.57 -1.68 12.73
N ARG A 319 -19.66 -1.92 13.68
CA ARG A 319 -19.79 -3.00 14.66
C ARG A 319 -20.34 -2.55 15.99
N GLY A 320 -20.11 -1.30 16.36
CA GLY A 320 -20.49 -0.76 17.66
C GLY A 320 -21.59 0.29 17.57
N ASP A 321 -22.19 0.64 18.71
CA ASP A 321 -23.20 1.69 18.82
C ASP A 321 -22.59 3.05 18.48
N ASN A 322 -23.34 3.91 17.78
CA ASN A 322 -22.92 5.24 17.32
C ASN A 322 -21.63 5.24 16.48
N SER A 323 -21.24 4.10 15.89
CA SER A 323 -20.12 4.05 14.95
C SER A 323 -20.45 4.75 13.64
N ILE A 324 -19.45 5.42 13.05
CA ILE A 324 -19.62 6.24 11.84
C ILE A 324 -18.63 5.78 10.77
N GLY A 325 -19.16 5.50 9.58
CA GLY A 325 -18.38 5.34 8.36
C GLY A 325 -18.70 6.48 7.39
N ASP A 326 -17.73 7.31 7.08
CA ASP A 326 -17.87 8.45 6.16
C ASP A 326 -17.01 8.22 4.92
N ARG A 327 -17.53 8.59 3.73
CA ARG A 327 -16.86 8.28 2.48
C ARG A 327 -17.03 9.38 1.44
N GLY A 328 -15.91 9.98 1.01
CA GLY A 328 -15.79 10.86 -0.16
C GLY A 328 -14.97 10.18 -1.26
N ILE A 329 -15.46 10.14 -2.48
CA ILE A 329 -14.79 9.58 -3.66
C ILE A 329 -14.83 10.62 -4.76
#